data_bbd55f1b8771ff49a25cf1989b51f0e2
#
_entry.id   bbd55f1b8771ff49a25cf1989b51f0e2
#
_cell.length_a   1.000
_cell.length_b   1.000
_cell.length_c   1.000
_cell.angle_alpha   90.00
_cell.angle_beta   90.00
_cell.angle_gamma   90.00
#
_symmetry.space_group_name_H-M   'P 1'
#
loop_
_entity.id
_entity.type
_entity.pdbx_description
1 polymer ?
#
loop_
_entity_poly.entity_id
_entity_poly.type
_entity_poly.pdbx_seq_one_letter_code
_entity_poly.pdbx_strand_id
1 'polypeptide(L)'
;MSGNDPKVIFTPSGKKGQFPRGTPVLQAARSLGVDLDSVCGMRGICSKCQITPSFGDFPKHGITVTQNALSDWNSVEERYNRIRGLKEGRRLGCQAKINSDVIIDVPEESQVHKQVVRKRVEARDIVLNPTIRKYYLEVQEPDMHQPTGDLERIKLAFQEQWSISNIDADLEILKKLQTNLRKGDWKITIALHSLVDDSNHNIIYIWPGFYDGPIYGVAVDLGSTTIAANLCDLETGNVISSAGAMNPQIRFGEDLMSRVSYSMMNSGGADEMTLAVRAVSYTHLRAHETDSY
;
A
#
# COMPACT_ATOMS: atom_id res chain seq x y z
N MET A 1 -16.19 36.43 3.74
CA MET A 1 -15.71 36.53 2.34
C MET A 1 -15.03 35.20 2.02
N SER A 2 -15.77 34.26 1.44
CA SER A 2 -15.21 32.97 0.96
C SER A 2 -14.49 33.24 -0.36
N GLY A 3 -13.23 33.65 -0.30
CA GLY A 3 -12.38 33.68 -1.48
C GLY A 3 -12.19 32.25 -1.99
N ASN A 4 -12.52 32.02 -3.26
CA ASN A 4 -12.29 30.73 -3.92
C ASN A 4 -10.80 30.39 -3.78
N ASP A 5 -10.50 29.19 -3.24
CA ASP A 5 -9.12 28.72 -3.13
C ASP A 5 -8.45 28.67 -4.51
N PRO A 6 -7.17 29.06 -4.62
CA PRO A 6 -6.42 29.00 -5.87
C PRO A 6 -6.44 27.64 -6.54
N LYS A 7 -6.66 27.63 -7.86
CA LYS A 7 -6.58 26.44 -8.69
C LYS A 7 -5.14 26.19 -9.13
N VAL A 8 -4.66 24.98 -8.86
CA VAL A 8 -3.29 24.54 -9.23
C VAL A 8 -3.41 23.41 -10.25
N ILE A 9 -2.62 23.50 -11.31
CA ILE A 9 -2.54 22.48 -12.35
C ILE A 9 -1.08 22.07 -12.52
N PHE A 10 -0.81 20.78 -12.50
CA PHE A 10 0.53 20.24 -12.70
C PHE A 10 0.67 19.63 -14.09
N THR A 11 1.71 20.02 -14.80
CA THR A 11 2.11 19.43 -16.07
C THR A 11 3.42 18.63 -15.89
N PRO A 12 3.64 17.56 -16.64
CA PRO A 12 2.81 16.99 -17.70
C PRO A 12 1.68 16.09 -17.17
N SER A 13 1.55 15.86 -15.86
CA SER A 13 0.59 14.90 -15.26
C SER A 13 -0.90 15.26 -15.50
N GLY A 14 -1.21 16.53 -15.78
CA GLY A 14 -2.58 17.03 -15.92
C GLY A 14 -3.40 17.06 -14.62
N LYS A 15 -2.80 16.70 -13.48
CA LYS A 15 -3.48 16.69 -12.19
C LYS A 15 -3.77 18.12 -11.72
N LYS A 16 -4.95 18.33 -11.15
CA LYS A 16 -5.44 19.65 -10.73
C LYS A 16 -6.20 19.58 -9.43
N GLY A 17 -6.17 20.66 -8.65
CA GLY A 17 -6.90 20.80 -7.40
C GLY A 17 -6.98 22.25 -6.96
N GLN A 18 -7.70 22.51 -5.86
CA GLN A 18 -7.79 23.82 -5.23
C GLN A 18 -7.12 23.74 -3.84
N PHE A 19 -6.33 24.75 -3.49
CA PHE A 19 -5.56 24.74 -2.25
C PHE A 19 -5.62 26.13 -1.58
N PRO A 20 -5.66 26.18 -0.26
CA PRO A 20 -5.59 27.44 0.46
C PRO A 20 -4.35 28.27 0.08
N ARG A 21 -4.49 29.59 0.03
CA ARG A 21 -3.36 30.49 -0.20
C ARG A 21 -2.27 30.25 0.86
N GLY A 22 -1.02 30.30 0.44
CA GLY A 22 0.13 30.01 1.30
C GLY A 22 0.53 28.54 1.37
N THR A 23 -0.23 27.62 0.74
CA THR A 23 0.16 26.20 0.66
C THR A 23 1.44 26.05 -0.16
N PRO A 24 2.48 25.34 0.32
CA PRO A 24 3.66 25.02 -0.47
C PRO A 24 3.31 24.16 -1.70
N VAL A 25 3.90 24.45 -2.86
CA VAL A 25 3.66 23.71 -4.10
C VAL A 25 3.92 22.22 -3.94
N LEU A 26 4.98 21.83 -3.23
CA LEU A 26 5.29 20.43 -2.96
C LEU A 26 4.18 19.72 -2.16
N GLN A 27 3.55 20.42 -1.21
CA GLN A 27 2.43 19.86 -0.45
C GLN A 27 1.19 19.65 -1.34
N ALA A 28 0.88 20.63 -2.20
CA ALA A 28 -0.20 20.49 -3.18
C ALA A 28 0.07 19.33 -4.17
N ALA A 29 1.32 19.20 -4.65
CA ALA A 29 1.74 18.08 -5.50
C ALA A 29 1.51 16.72 -4.81
N ARG A 30 1.92 16.60 -3.55
CA ARG A 30 1.73 15.37 -2.76
C ARG A 30 0.25 15.01 -2.58
N SER A 31 -0.58 15.99 -2.23
CA SER A 31 -2.02 15.77 -2.05
C SER A 31 -2.71 15.28 -3.32
N LEU A 32 -2.24 15.71 -4.48
CA LEU A 32 -2.74 15.27 -5.79
C LEU A 32 -2.04 14.01 -6.30
N GLY A 33 -1.05 13.48 -5.58
CA GLY A 33 -0.24 12.36 -6.04
C GLY A 33 0.59 12.68 -7.29
N VAL A 34 1.03 13.93 -7.46
CA VAL A 34 1.97 14.33 -8.52
C VAL A 34 3.36 13.85 -8.15
N ASP A 35 4.04 13.25 -9.11
CA ASP A 35 5.42 12.75 -8.93
C ASP A 35 6.40 13.94 -8.92
N LEU A 36 6.56 14.56 -7.76
CA LEU A 36 7.54 15.63 -7.50
C LEU A 36 8.48 15.15 -6.39
N ASP A 37 9.75 14.95 -6.74
CA ASP A 37 10.77 14.39 -5.84
C ASP A 37 11.16 15.35 -4.71
N SER A 38 11.44 14.81 -3.53
CA SER A 38 11.89 15.60 -2.39
C SER A 38 12.50 14.71 -1.30
N VAL A 39 13.79 14.82 -1.10
CA VAL A 39 14.56 13.97 -0.16
C VAL A 39 15.00 14.68 1.11
N CYS A 40 14.89 16.02 1.22
CA CYS A 40 15.39 16.76 2.36
C CYS A 40 14.34 17.14 3.41
N GLY A 41 13.13 16.61 3.35
CA GLY A 41 12.06 16.96 4.29
C GLY A 41 11.65 18.44 4.22
N MET A 42 11.56 19.00 3.02
CA MET A 42 11.14 20.40 2.76
C MET A 42 12.14 21.49 3.24
N ARG A 43 13.37 21.14 3.57
CA ARG A 43 14.40 22.10 4.05
C ARG A 43 15.03 22.96 2.96
N GLY A 44 14.70 22.78 1.67
CA GLY A 44 15.21 23.56 0.55
C GLY A 44 16.69 23.33 0.25
N ILE A 45 17.26 22.18 0.58
CA ILE A 45 18.70 21.87 0.41
C ILE A 45 19.03 20.83 -0.66
N CYS A 46 18.06 20.00 -1.07
CA CYS A 46 18.31 18.91 -2.00
C CYS A 46 18.06 19.25 -3.47
N SER A 47 17.34 20.32 -3.77
CA SER A 47 16.91 20.75 -5.12
C SER A 47 16.09 19.75 -5.93
N LYS A 48 15.70 18.63 -5.37
CA LYS A 48 14.92 17.61 -6.08
C LYS A 48 13.50 18.08 -6.43
N CYS A 49 12.94 18.97 -5.65
CA CYS A 49 11.60 19.53 -5.84
C CYS A 49 11.57 20.77 -6.74
N GLN A 50 12.47 20.87 -7.73
CA GLN A 50 12.42 21.99 -8.65
C GLN A 50 11.16 21.96 -9.50
N ILE A 51 10.55 23.13 -9.67
CA ILE A 51 9.35 23.35 -10.49
C ILE A 51 9.57 24.58 -11.37
N THR A 52 8.82 24.65 -12.48
CA THR A 52 8.76 25.83 -13.33
C THR A 52 7.32 26.35 -13.38
N PRO A 53 7.03 27.53 -12.82
CA PRO A 53 5.72 28.15 -12.98
C PRO A 53 5.56 28.68 -14.42
N SER A 54 4.37 28.46 -15.02
CA SER A 54 4.00 28.99 -16.32
C SER A 54 3.16 30.23 -16.15
N PHE A 55 3.45 31.31 -16.87
CA PHE A 55 2.74 32.59 -16.80
C PHE A 55 2.03 32.88 -18.11
N GLY A 56 0.90 33.61 -18.04
CA GLY A 56 0.10 34.00 -19.21
C GLY A 56 -1.31 33.47 -19.16
N ASP A 57 -1.99 33.54 -20.31
CA ASP A 57 -3.38 33.09 -20.46
C ASP A 57 -3.46 31.65 -20.91
N PHE A 58 -4.26 30.87 -20.22
CA PHE A 58 -4.48 29.45 -20.48
C PHE A 58 -5.96 29.15 -20.70
N PRO A 59 -6.53 29.44 -21.89
CA PRO A 59 -7.96 29.29 -22.16
C PRO A 59 -8.45 27.85 -21.98
N LYS A 60 -7.61 26.85 -22.28
CA LYS A 60 -7.91 25.43 -22.08
C LYS A 60 -8.25 25.09 -20.62
N HIS A 61 -7.71 25.85 -19.69
CA HIS A 61 -7.91 25.63 -18.26
C HIS A 61 -8.80 26.70 -17.60
N GLY A 62 -9.14 27.75 -18.35
CA GLY A 62 -9.95 28.88 -17.89
C GLY A 62 -9.28 29.69 -16.79
N ILE A 63 -7.94 29.85 -16.86
CA ILE A 63 -7.15 30.61 -15.88
C ILE A 63 -6.13 31.51 -16.56
N THR A 64 -5.88 32.65 -15.94
CA THR A 64 -4.77 33.56 -16.24
C THR A 64 -3.77 33.54 -15.09
N VAL A 65 -2.54 33.19 -15.37
CA VAL A 65 -1.47 33.07 -14.38
C VAL A 65 -0.59 34.32 -14.41
N THR A 66 -0.59 35.05 -13.32
CA THR A 66 0.23 36.26 -13.14
C THR A 66 1.59 35.91 -12.49
N GLN A 67 2.56 36.82 -12.59
CA GLN A 67 3.87 36.63 -11.96
C GLN A 67 3.80 36.51 -10.42
N ASN A 68 2.73 37.02 -9.79
CA ASN A 68 2.51 36.92 -8.36
C ASN A 68 1.74 35.66 -7.95
N ALA A 69 1.56 34.69 -8.86
CA ALA A 69 0.84 33.44 -8.60
C ALA A 69 1.52 32.58 -7.52
N LEU A 70 2.82 32.73 -7.36
CA LEU A 70 3.60 32.15 -6.26
C LEU A 70 4.14 33.27 -5.35
N SER A 71 4.51 32.91 -4.12
CA SER A 71 5.21 33.82 -3.20
C SER A 71 6.53 34.31 -3.78
N ASP A 72 7.02 35.45 -3.32
CA ASP A 72 8.37 35.90 -3.59
C ASP A 72 9.40 34.85 -3.12
N TRP A 73 10.63 34.98 -3.63
CA TRP A 73 11.74 34.16 -3.14
C TRP A 73 11.97 34.41 -1.66
N ASN A 74 12.19 33.35 -0.92
CA ASN A 74 12.57 33.47 0.48
C ASN A 74 14.08 33.29 0.67
N SER A 75 14.58 33.58 1.86
CA SER A 75 16.00 33.46 2.20
C SER A 75 16.61 32.08 1.97
N VAL A 76 15.80 31.01 1.96
CA VAL A 76 16.23 29.64 1.71
C VAL A 76 16.48 29.46 0.20
N GLU A 77 15.57 29.92 -0.65
CA GLU A 77 15.74 29.86 -2.11
C GLU A 77 16.90 30.74 -2.57
N GLU A 78 17.02 31.96 -2.00
CA GLU A 78 18.14 32.88 -2.30
C GLU A 78 19.49 32.26 -1.90
N ARG A 79 19.57 31.69 -0.70
CA ARG A 79 20.78 30.99 -0.23
C ARG A 79 21.11 29.81 -1.14
N TYR A 80 20.10 29.00 -1.50
CA TYR A 80 20.29 27.86 -2.38
C TYR A 80 20.81 28.32 -3.74
N ASN A 81 20.18 29.33 -4.35
CA ASN A 81 20.58 29.86 -5.66
C ASN A 81 22.00 30.39 -5.65
N ARG A 82 22.40 31.11 -4.59
CA ARG A 82 23.76 31.64 -4.43
C ARG A 82 24.83 30.55 -4.32
N ILE A 83 24.52 29.42 -3.67
CA ILE A 83 25.51 28.35 -3.40
C ILE A 83 25.58 27.33 -4.52
N ARG A 84 24.44 26.94 -5.09
CA ARG A 84 24.35 25.85 -6.06
C ARG A 84 23.80 26.25 -7.43
N GLY A 85 23.11 27.38 -7.51
CA GLY A 85 22.40 27.84 -8.70
C GLY A 85 21.10 27.08 -8.96
N LEU A 86 20.02 27.80 -9.21
CA LEU A 86 18.80 27.28 -9.79
C LEU A 86 18.83 27.59 -11.29
N LYS A 87 18.34 26.69 -12.13
CA LYS A 87 18.12 27.00 -13.54
C LYS A 87 17.14 28.16 -13.68
N GLU A 88 17.31 28.98 -14.73
CA GLU A 88 16.47 30.13 -14.99
C GLU A 88 14.96 29.74 -14.99
N GLY A 89 14.14 30.57 -14.37
CA GLY A 89 12.70 30.34 -14.25
C GLY A 89 12.28 29.26 -13.24
N ARG A 90 13.22 28.58 -12.57
CA ARG A 90 12.90 27.54 -11.59
C ARG A 90 12.77 28.05 -10.17
N ARG A 91 11.92 27.37 -9.42
CA ARG A 91 11.68 27.58 -8.00
C ARG A 91 11.82 26.25 -7.24
N LEU A 92 12.05 26.32 -5.94
CA LEU A 92 11.98 25.15 -5.06
C LEU A 92 10.52 24.95 -4.61
N GLY A 93 9.86 23.89 -5.08
CA GLY A 93 8.46 23.61 -4.78
C GLY A 93 8.14 23.47 -3.28
N CYS A 94 9.13 23.10 -2.46
CA CYS A 94 8.98 23.06 -1.00
C CYS A 94 8.99 24.44 -0.34
N GLN A 95 9.46 25.47 -1.02
CA GLN A 95 9.58 26.84 -0.49
C GLN A 95 8.57 27.79 -1.15
N ALA A 96 8.32 27.65 -2.46
CA ALA A 96 7.34 28.43 -3.18
C ALA A 96 5.91 28.13 -2.70
N LYS A 97 5.17 29.19 -2.31
CA LYS A 97 3.80 29.10 -1.80
C LYS A 97 2.81 29.62 -2.84
N ILE A 98 1.65 29.01 -2.91
CA ILE A 98 0.55 29.33 -3.84
C ILE A 98 -0.18 30.59 -3.34
N ASN A 99 -0.27 31.62 -4.19
CA ASN A 99 -0.99 32.87 -3.89
C ASN A 99 -2.27 33.04 -4.75
N SER A 100 -2.23 32.58 -6.00
CA SER A 100 -3.38 32.61 -6.93
C SER A 100 -3.32 31.42 -7.88
N ASP A 101 -4.24 31.35 -8.84
CA ASP A 101 -4.25 30.30 -9.85
C ASP A 101 -2.91 30.17 -10.53
N VAL A 102 -2.43 28.92 -10.68
CA VAL A 102 -1.09 28.67 -11.21
C VAL A 102 -1.01 27.35 -11.97
N ILE A 103 -0.21 27.35 -13.04
CA ILE A 103 0.21 26.14 -13.74
C ILE A 103 1.68 25.89 -13.40
N ILE A 104 1.96 24.70 -12.94
CA ILE A 104 3.29 24.25 -12.48
C ILE A 104 3.76 23.14 -13.40
N ASP A 105 4.84 23.38 -14.10
CA ASP A 105 5.55 22.33 -14.81
C ASP A 105 6.52 21.61 -13.87
N VAL A 106 6.45 20.28 -13.86
CA VAL A 106 7.38 19.42 -13.12
C VAL A 106 8.42 18.89 -14.09
N PRO A 107 9.64 19.43 -14.07
CA PRO A 107 10.69 18.99 -14.96
C PRO A 107 11.01 17.50 -14.80
N GLU A 108 11.42 16.84 -15.88
CA GLU A 108 11.68 15.39 -15.89
C GLU A 108 12.68 14.97 -14.79
N GLU A 109 13.73 15.76 -14.56
CA GLU A 109 14.72 15.52 -13.50
C GLU A 109 14.19 15.71 -12.07
N SER A 110 13.01 16.33 -11.92
CA SER A 110 12.31 16.49 -10.63
C SER A 110 11.18 15.48 -10.43
N GLN A 111 10.92 14.64 -11.43
CA GLN A 111 9.96 13.55 -11.31
C GLN A 111 10.62 12.35 -10.63
N VAL A 112 9.84 11.65 -9.83
CA VAL A 112 10.28 10.37 -9.29
C VAL A 112 10.43 9.37 -10.44
N HIS A 113 11.64 8.90 -10.69
CA HIS A 113 11.90 7.96 -11.78
C HIS A 113 11.11 6.66 -11.55
N LYS A 114 10.22 6.32 -12.48
CA LYS A 114 9.53 5.03 -12.50
C LYS A 114 10.51 3.93 -12.89
N GLN A 115 11.22 3.39 -11.92
CA GLN A 115 12.00 2.18 -12.13
C GLN A 115 11.05 1.00 -12.32
N VAL A 116 11.21 0.26 -13.42
CA VAL A 116 10.51 -1.00 -13.61
C VAL A 116 11.14 -2.02 -12.67
N VAL A 117 10.44 -2.31 -11.59
CA VAL A 117 10.90 -3.27 -10.59
C VAL A 117 10.63 -4.68 -11.09
N ARG A 118 11.66 -5.35 -11.57
CA ARG A 118 11.65 -6.78 -11.88
C ARG A 118 12.50 -7.50 -10.83
N LYS A 119 11.95 -7.76 -9.66
CA LYS A 119 12.55 -8.73 -8.74
C LYS A 119 12.19 -10.14 -9.25
N ARG A 120 13.18 -10.85 -9.78
CA ARG A 120 13.02 -12.28 -10.12
C ARG A 120 13.11 -13.07 -8.81
N VAL A 121 12.18 -13.99 -8.64
CA VAL A 121 12.30 -15.02 -7.60
C VAL A 121 13.41 -15.95 -8.04
N GLU A 122 14.51 -16.02 -7.30
CA GLU A 122 15.53 -17.05 -7.50
C GLU A 122 14.92 -18.39 -7.10
N ALA A 123 14.86 -19.31 -8.03
CA ALA A 123 14.49 -20.68 -7.73
C ALA A 123 15.58 -21.29 -6.82
N ARG A 124 15.23 -21.56 -5.57
CA ARG A 124 16.08 -22.31 -4.65
C ARG A 124 15.42 -23.68 -4.43
N ASP A 125 16.19 -24.72 -4.36
CA ASP A 125 15.72 -26.02 -3.91
C ASP A 125 15.38 -25.91 -2.42
N ILE A 126 14.10 -25.70 -2.13
CA ILE A 126 13.57 -25.60 -0.78
C ILE A 126 12.86 -26.90 -0.45
N VAL A 127 13.21 -27.52 0.66
CA VAL A 127 12.43 -28.62 1.20
C VAL A 127 11.12 -28.03 1.74
N LEU A 128 10.03 -28.37 1.05
CA LEU A 128 8.70 -27.88 1.41
C LEU A 128 8.23 -28.50 2.72
N ASN A 129 7.96 -27.67 3.70
CA ASN A 129 7.25 -27.99 4.92
C ASN A 129 6.15 -26.96 5.15
N PRO A 130 4.97 -27.12 4.49
CA PRO A 130 3.89 -26.15 4.57
C PRO A 130 3.39 -26.02 6.00
N THR A 131 3.32 -24.78 6.50
CA THR A 131 2.69 -24.47 7.79
C THR A 131 1.17 -24.46 7.72
N ILE A 132 0.61 -24.42 6.50
CA ILE A 132 -0.83 -24.49 6.26
C ILE A 132 -1.12 -25.74 5.46
N ARG A 133 -2.00 -26.60 5.98
CA ARG A 133 -2.41 -27.85 5.34
C ARG A 133 -3.92 -27.99 5.36
N LYS A 134 -4.45 -28.70 4.35
CA LYS A 134 -5.86 -29.07 4.27
C LYS A 134 -6.10 -30.40 4.97
N TYR A 135 -7.18 -30.47 5.71
CA TYR A 135 -7.66 -31.67 6.37
C TYR A 135 -9.15 -31.84 6.07
N TYR A 136 -9.51 -32.96 5.51
CA TYR A 136 -10.91 -33.35 5.37
C TYR A 136 -11.36 -34.03 6.65
N LEU A 137 -12.55 -33.65 7.14
CA LEU A 137 -13.13 -34.14 8.38
C LEU A 137 -14.58 -34.56 8.15
N GLU A 138 -14.94 -35.67 8.74
CA GLU A 138 -16.34 -36.07 8.97
C GLU A 138 -16.67 -35.77 10.43
N VAL A 139 -17.50 -34.76 10.65
CA VAL A 139 -17.82 -34.26 12.00
C VAL A 139 -19.13 -34.88 12.46
N GLN A 140 -19.18 -35.37 13.69
CA GLN A 140 -20.39 -35.92 14.24
C GLN A 140 -21.51 -34.88 14.28
N GLU A 141 -22.72 -35.29 13.86
CA GLU A 141 -23.92 -34.46 13.99
C GLU A 141 -24.29 -34.16 15.46
N PRO A 142 -24.97 -33.03 15.71
CA PRO A 142 -25.46 -32.75 17.05
C PRO A 142 -26.41 -33.84 17.54
N ASP A 143 -26.14 -34.33 18.74
CA ASP A 143 -27.00 -35.29 19.43
C ASP A 143 -27.47 -34.66 20.76
N MET A 144 -28.76 -34.79 21.06
CA MET A 144 -29.33 -34.30 22.31
C MET A 144 -28.78 -35.04 23.55
N HIS A 145 -28.24 -36.25 23.35
CA HIS A 145 -27.63 -37.06 24.43
C HIS A 145 -26.16 -36.66 24.69
N GLN A 146 -25.51 -35.97 23.74
CA GLN A 146 -24.14 -35.48 23.84
C GLN A 146 -24.07 -34.00 23.43
N PRO A 147 -24.48 -33.06 24.31
CA PRO A 147 -24.55 -31.65 24.00
C PRO A 147 -23.14 -31.03 23.97
N THR A 148 -22.44 -31.14 22.83
CA THR A 148 -21.15 -30.51 22.57
C THR A 148 -21.28 -29.37 21.55
N GLY A 149 -20.45 -28.34 21.68
CA GLY A 149 -20.40 -27.24 20.72
C GLY A 149 -19.77 -27.65 19.38
N ASP A 150 -20.06 -26.92 18.31
CA ASP A 150 -19.54 -27.21 16.95
C ASP A 150 -18.01 -27.25 16.90
N LEU A 151 -17.34 -26.32 17.58
CA LEU A 151 -15.87 -26.31 17.65
C LEU A 151 -15.32 -27.54 18.37
N GLU A 152 -15.94 -27.95 19.46
CA GLU A 152 -15.49 -29.12 20.21
C GLU A 152 -15.67 -30.41 19.40
N ARG A 153 -16.77 -30.54 18.64
CA ARG A 153 -16.92 -31.67 17.69
C ARG A 153 -15.85 -31.72 16.61
N ILE A 154 -15.45 -30.55 16.11
CA ILE A 154 -14.32 -30.45 15.14
C ILE A 154 -13.02 -30.88 15.82
N LYS A 155 -12.74 -30.43 17.05
CA LYS A 155 -11.55 -30.85 17.80
C LYS A 155 -11.52 -32.34 18.02
N LEU A 156 -12.65 -32.93 18.37
CA LEU A 156 -12.76 -34.39 18.50
C LEU A 156 -12.52 -35.11 17.16
N ALA A 157 -13.11 -34.65 16.08
CA ALA A 157 -12.88 -35.21 14.76
C ALA A 157 -11.40 -35.11 14.32
N PHE A 158 -10.73 -34.01 14.60
CA PHE A 158 -9.28 -33.90 14.36
C PHE A 158 -8.47 -34.90 15.17
N GLN A 159 -8.81 -35.06 16.46
CA GLN A 159 -8.11 -35.99 17.33
C GLN A 159 -8.31 -37.44 16.86
N GLU A 160 -9.51 -37.81 16.47
CA GLU A 160 -9.85 -39.17 16.03
C GLU A 160 -9.29 -39.51 14.65
N GLN A 161 -9.43 -38.59 13.67
CA GLN A 161 -9.12 -38.88 12.28
C GLN A 161 -7.66 -38.54 11.92
N TRP A 162 -7.05 -37.57 12.59
CA TRP A 162 -5.72 -37.05 12.25
C TRP A 162 -4.72 -37.04 13.40
N SER A 163 -5.14 -37.40 14.63
CA SER A 163 -4.33 -37.35 15.85
C SER A 163 -3.78 -35.95 16.17
N ILE A 164 -4.53 -34.90 15.81
CA ILE A 164 -4.18 -33.51 16.04
C ILE A 164 -5.01 -32.96 17.20
N SER A 165 -4.33 -32.32 18.15
CA SER A 165 -4.93 -31.66 19.32
C SER A 165 -4.52 -30.19 19.38
N ASN A 166 -4.93 -29.45 20.41
CA ASN A 166 -4.60 -28.04 20.62
C ASN A 166 -4.98 -27.14 19.45
N ILE A 167 -6.24 -27.23 19.03
CA ILE A 167 -6.79 -26.48 17.91
C ILE A 167 -7.58 -25.30 18.43
N ASP A 168 -7.28 -24.12 17.90
CA ASP A 168 -8.00 -22.87 18.17
C ASP A 168 -8.61 -22.30 16.89
N ALA A 169 -9.59 -21.42 17.08
CA ALA A 169 -10.27 -20.71 16.00
C ALA A 169 -10.57 -19.28 16.43
N ASP A 170 -10.34 -18.32 15.53
CA ASP A 170 -10.70 -16.95 15.78
C ASP A 170 -12.22 -16.70 15.63
N LEU A 171 -12.67 -15.51 16.04
CA LEU A 171 -14.08 -15.13 15.99
C LEU A 171 -14.69 -15.19 14.58
N GLU A 172 -13.91 -14.86 13.55
CA GLU A 172 -14.39 -14.84 12.16
C GLU A 172 -14.65 -16.26 11.64
N ILE A 173 -13.85 -17.22 12.07
CA ILE A 173 -14.06 -18.65 11.80
C ILE A 173 -15.29 -19.16 12.56
N LEU A 174 -15.40 -18.82 13.84
CA LEU A 174 -16.55 -19.25 14.67
C LEU A 174 -17.89 -18.78 14.10
N LYS A 175 -17.97 -17.57 13.58
CA LYS A 175 -19.20 -17.04 12.92
C LYS A 175 -19.63 -17.85 11.69
N LYS A 176 -18.70 -18.46 10.98
CA LYS A 176 -18.95 -19.23 9.75
C LYS A 176 -19.10 -20.73 9.99
N LEU A 177 -18.66 -21.22 11.15
CA LEU A 177 -18.54 -22.63 11.48
C LEU A 177 -19.84 -23.40 11.27
N GLN A 178 -20.90 -22.97 11.93
CA GLN A 178 -22.20 -23.61 11.88
C GLN A 178 -22.76 -23.70 10.45
N THR A 179 -22.62 -22.61 9.70
CA THR A 179 -23.12 -22.55 8.32
C THR A 179 -22.37 -23.52 7.41
N ASN A 180 -21.05 -23.61 7.56
CA ASN A 180 -20.22 -24.50 6.72
C ASN A 180 -20.44 -25.98 7.08
N LEU A 181 -20.58 -26.32 8.35
CA LEU A 181 -20.91 -27.68 8.80
C LEU A 181 -22.22 -28.15 8.18
N ARG A 182 -23.28 -27.34 8.24
CA ARG A 182 -24.58 -27.71 7.68
C ARG A 182 -24.59 -27.76 6.15
N LYS A 183 -23.91 -26.82 5.47
CA LYS A 183 -23.79 -26.84 4.02
C LYS A 183 -23.03 -28.07 3.52
N GLY A 184 -22.06 -28.53 4.28
CA GLY A 184 -21.27 -29.72 3.95
C GLY A 184 -21.87 -31.04 4.40
N ASP A 185 -23.07 -31.04 4.98
CA ASP A 185 -23.67 -32.23 5.59
C ASP A 185 -22.72 -32.90 6.57
N TRP A 186 -22.18 -32.07 7.49
CA TRP A 186 -21.18 -32.43 8.52
C TRP A 186 -19.84 -32.96 7.98
N LYS A 187 -19.61 -32.83 6.68
CA LYS A 187 -18.35 -33.08 6.00
C LYS A 187 -17.74 -31.76 5.61
N ILE A 188 -16.49 -31.52 6.01
CA ILE A 188 -15.83 -30.24 5.79
C ILE A 188 -14.37 -30.45 5.47
N THR A 189 -13.79 -29.48 4.75
CA THR A 189 -12.34 -29.37 4.60
C THR A 189 -11.87 -28.13 5.36
N ILE A 190 -10.86 -28.28 6.18
CA ILE A 190 -10.27 -27.22 6.98
C ILE A 190 -8.87 -26.92 6.54
N ALA A 191 -8.53 -25.63 6.33
CA ALA A 191 -7.16 -25.16 6.29
C ALA A 191 -6.70 -24.89 7.72
N LEU A 192 -5.71 -25.65 8.16
CA LEU A 192 -5.14 -25.58 9.49
C LEU A 192 -3.72 -25.01 9.39
N HIS A 193 -3.44 -23.94 10.12
CA HIS A 193 -2.10 -23.42 10.32
C HIS A 193 -1.48 -24.08 11.55
N SER A 194 -0.30 -24.65 11.37
CA SER A 194 0.48 -25.26 12.46
C SER A 194 1.73 -24.45 12.70
N LEU A 195 2.08 -24.21 13.96
CA LEU A 195 3.39 -23.67 14.31
C LEU A 195 4.49 -24.68 13.97
N VAL A 196 5.72 -24.19 13.83
CA VAL A 196 6.88 -25.02 13.41
C VAL A 196 7.14 -26.20 14.36
N ASP A 197 6.75 -26.07 15.60
CA ASP A 197 6.87 -27.10 16.64
C ASP A 197 5.66 -28.03 16.78
N ASP A 198 4.66 -27.86 15.92
CA ASP A 198 3.37 -28.58 15.96
C ASP A 198 2.67 -28.52 17.33
N SER A 199 2.98 -27.52 18.17
CA SER A 199 2.42 -27.40 19.51
C SER A 199 1.00 -26.81 19.53
N ASN A 200 0.71 -25.90 18.59
CA ASN A 200 -0.58 -25.22 18.49
C ASN A 200 -1.00 -25.10 17.04
N HIS A 201 -2.30 -25.28 16.83
CA HIS A 201 -2.92 -25.24 15.52
C HIS A 201 -4.05 -24.20 15.51
N ASN A 202 -4.16 -23.45 14.42
CA ASN A 202 -5.24 -22.48 14.25
C ASN A 202 -6.01 -22.70 12.95
N ILE A 203 -7.34 -22.75 13.04
CA ILE A 203 -8.21 -22.86 11.87
C ILE A 203 -8.19 -21.53 11.13
N ILE A 204 -7.75 -21.55 9.86
CA ILE A 204 -7.70 -20.35 9.01
C ILE A 204 -8.94 -20.26 8.12
N TYR A 205 -9.38 -21.40 7.58
CA TYR A 205 -10.53 -21.42 6.69
C TYR A 205 -11.28 -22.76 6.75
N ILE A 206 -12.56 -22.76 6.37
CA ILE A 206 -13.43 -23.94 6.36
C ILE A 206 -14.24 -23.92 5.05
N TRP A 207 -14.14 -24.99 4.29
CA TRP A 207 -14.99 -25.25 3.14
C TRP A 207 -16.04 -26.33 3.49
N PRO A 208 -17.30 -26.17 3.04
CA PRO A 208 -18.28 -27.24 3.15
C PRO A 208 -17.92 -28.38 2.16
N GLY A 209 -18.00 -29.62 2.62
CA GLY A 209 -17.66 -30.79 1.83
C GLY A 209 -16.16 -31.01 1.61
N PHE A 210 -15.84 -31.82 0.62
CA PHE A 210 -14.48 -32.07 0.19
C PHE A 210 -14.00 -30.97 -0.76
N TYR A 211 -12.90 -30.33 -0.41
CA TYR A 211 -12.24 -29.28 -1.21
C TYR A 211 -10.81 -29.71 -1.56
N ASP A 212 -10.53 -29.87 -2.85
CA ASP A 212 -9.23 -30.23 -3.40
C ASP A 212 -8.53 -29.08 -4.14
N GLY A 213 -9.19 -27.91 -4.21
CA GLY A 213 -8.61 -26.72 -4.85
C GLY A 213 -7.37 -26.19 -4.11
N PRO A 214 -6.57 -25.34 -4.74
CA PRO A 214 -5.33 -24.83 -4.19
C PRO A 214 -5.56 -23.89 -3.00
N ILE A 215 -4.54 -23.76 -2.15
CA ILE A 215 -4.46 -22.70 -1.14
C ILE A 215 -3.40 -21.70 -1.58
N TYR A 216 -3.79 -20.44 -1.70
CA TYR A 216 -2.88 -19.36 -2.07
C TYR A 216 -2.45 -18.53 -0.87
N GLY A 217 -1.21 -18.08 -0.91
CA GLY A 217 -0.67 -17.09 0.01
C GLY A 217 0.01 -15.96 -0.75
N VAL A 218 0.10 -14.80 -0.12
CA VAL A 218 0.80 -13.65 -0.68
C VAL A 218 2.02 -13.34 0.17
N ALA A 219 3.21 -13.42 -0.43
CA ALA A 219 4.45 -12.94 0.17
C ALA A 219 4.72 -11.51 -0.28
N VAL A 220 4.86 -10.58 0.68
CA VAL A 220 5.09 -9.16 0.39
C VAL A 220 6.46 -8.75 0.92
N ASP A 221 7.33 -8.26 0.03
CA ASP A 221 8.58 -7.58 0.36
C ASP A 221 8.34 -6.07 0.32
N LEU A 222 8.24 -5.47 1.48
CA LEU A 222 8.02 -4.03 1.66
C LEU A 222 9.37 -3.32 1.82
N GLY A 223 10.03 -3.05 0.71
CA GLY A 223 11.28 -2.30 0.70
C GLY A 223 11.09 -0.78 0.80
N SER A 224 12.14 -0.07 1.16
CA SER A 224 12.12 1.40 1.25
C SER A 224 11.84 2.08 -0.10
N THR A 225 12.30 1.50 -1.19
CA THR A 225 12.16 2.05 -2.55
C THR A 225 11.11 1.31 -3.36
N THR A 226 10.99 0.00 -3.17
CA THR A 226 10.15 -0.89 -3.98
C THR A 226 9.37 -1.83 -3.10
N ILE A 227 8.13 -2.10 -3.51
CA ILE A 227 7.27 -3.13 -2.93
C ILE A 227 7.17 -4.23 -3.97
N ALA A 228 7.41 -5.47 -3.58
CA ALA A 228 7.19 -6.63 -4.41
C ALA A 228 6.24 -7.59 -3.70
N ALA A 229 5.32 -8.19 -4.45
CA ALA A 229 4.40 -9.19 -3.95
C ALA A 229 4.42 -10.42 -4.86
N ASN A 230 4.39 -11.60 -4.27
CA ASN A 230 4.32 -12.87 -4.97
C ASN A 230 3.09 -13.63 -4.47
N LEU A 231 2.24 -14.03 -5.40
CA LEU A 231 1.16 -14.99 -5.13
C LEU A 231 1.76 -16.40 -5.24
N CYS A 232 1.68 -17.15 -4.18
CA CYS A 232 2.28 -18.47 -4.06
C CYS A 232 1.19 -19.52 -3.82
N ASP A 233 1.32 -20.66 -4.46
CA ASP A 233 0.61 -21.87 -4.07
C ASP A 233 1.31 -22.44 -2.83
N LEU A 234 0.58 -22.53 -1.73
CA LEU A 234 1.15 -22.94 -0.44
C LEU A 234 1.37 -24.46 -0.33
N GLU A 235 0.81 -25.25 -1.22
CA GLU A 235 1.00 -26.70 -1.23
C GLU A 235 2.23 -27.09 -2.06
N THR A 236 2.46 -26.41 -3.18
CA THR A 236 3.58 -26.71 -4.09
C THR A 236 4.78 -25.78 -3.91
N GLY A 237 4.61 -24.63 -3.23
CA GLY A 237 5.62 -23.59 -3.11
C GLY A 237 5.86 -22.80 -4.39
N ASN A 238 5.08 -23.04 -5.45
CA ASN A 238 5.24 -22.37 -6.72
C ASN A 238 4.75 -20.93 -6.66
N VAL A 239 5.50 -20.00 -7.27
CA VAL A 239 5.05 -18.64 -7.49
C VAL A 239 4.17 -18.59 -8.73
N ILE A 240 2.89 -18.29 -8.52
CA ILE A 240 1.87 -18.26 -9.59
C ILE A 240 1.92 -16.93 -10.33
N SER A 241 2.09 -15.81 -9.57
CA SER A 241 2.14 -14.47 -10.14
C SER A 241 3.02 -13.57 -9.28
N SER A 242 3.60 -12.55 -9.90
CA SER A 242 4.43 -11.56 -9.22
C SER A 242 4.06 -10.16 -9.67
N ALA A 243 3.97 -9.24 -8.71
CA ALA A 243 3.74 -7.82 -8.97
C ALA A 243 4.78 -6.98 -8.24
N GLY A 244 5.12 -5.84 -8.82
CA GLY A 244 6.05 -4.89 -8.20
C GLY A 244 5.61 -3.46 -8.43
N ALA A 245 5.78 -2.63 -7.41
CA ALA A 245 5.50 -1.20 -7.48
C ALA A 245 6.57 -0.40 -6.75
N MET A 246 6.72 0.86 -7.11
CA MET A 246 7.53 1.79 -6.31
C MET A 246 6.81 2.05 -4.98
N ASN A 247 7.59 2.10 -3.90
CA ASN A 247 7.04 2.49 -2.61
C ASN A 247 6.60 3.97 -2.65
N PRO A 248 5.30 4.28 -2.53
CA PRO A 248 4.79 5.65 -2.63
C PRO A 248 5.30 6.55 -1.51
N GLN A 249 5.92 6.00 -0.47
CA GLN A 249 6.57 6.77 0.58
C GLN A 249 7.80 7.54 0.11
N ILE A 250 8.36 7.21 -1.07
CA ILE A 250 9.48 7.96 -1.67
C ILE A 250 9.16 9.44 -1.78
N ARG A 251 7.91 9.82 -2.03
CA ARG A 251 7.47 11.21 -2.07
C ARG A 251 7.64 11.99 -0.76
N PHE A 252 7.75 11.31 0.37
CA PHE A 252 8.00 11.90 1.69
C PHE A 252 9.49 11.92 2.05
N GLY A 253 10.29 11.07 1.42
CA GLY A 253 11.73 10.97 1.57
C GLY A 253 12.27 9.76 0.82
N GLU A 254 13.36 9.92 0.09
CA GLU A 254 13.97 8.87 -0.73
C GLU A 254 14.55 7.75 0.14
N ASP A 255 15.13 8.12 1.28
CA ASP A 255 15.73 7.20 2.25
C ASP A 255 14.95 7.18 3.58
N LEU A 256 15.29 6.21 4.43
CA LEU A 256 14.67 6.04 5.73
C LEU A 256 14.80 7.28 6.63
N MET A 257 16.00 7.89 6.65
CA MET A 257 16.26 9.05 7.53
C MET A 257 15.46 10.28 7.11
N SER A 258 15.29 10.48 5.82
CA SER A 258 14.44 11.55 5.28
C SER A 258 12.97 11.35 5.67
N ARG A 259 12.48 10.11 5.70
CA ARG A 259 11.12 9.77 6.15
C ARG A 259 10.93 9.95 7.65
N VAL A 260 11.92 9.54 8.44
CA VAL A 260 11.93 9.82 9.88
C VAL A 260 11.89 11.32 10.14
N SER A 261 12.73 12.10 9.45
CA SER A 261 12.71 13.56 9.55
C SER A 261 11.33 14.13 9.15
N TYR A 262 10.72 13.61 8.07
CA TYR A 262 9.38 14.03 7.66
C TYR A 262 8.34 13.79 8.77
N SER A 263 8.32 12.58 9.35
CA SER A 263 7.36 12.25 10.42
C SER A 263 7.56 13.08 11.68
N MET A 264 8.81 13.44 12.01
CA MET A 264 9.11 14.29 13.19
C MET A 264 8.73 15.75 12.96
N MET A 265 8.83 16.25 11.73
CA MET A 265 8.59 17.66 11.40
C MET A 265 7.13 17.96 11.00
N ASN A 266 6.35 16.95 10.68
CA ASN A 266 4.96 17.09 10.24
C ASN A 266 4.03 16.29 11.14
N SER A 267 3.12 17.00 11.83
CA SER A 267 2.07 16.34 12.61
C SER A 267 1.22 15.46 11.68
N GLY A 268 1.03 14.17 12.03
CA GLY A 268 0.33 13.20 11.19
C GLY A 268 1.16 12.62 10.03
N GLY A 269 2.43 12.99 9.87
CA GLY A 269 3.27 12.53 8.77
C GLY A 269 3.49 11.00 8.74
N ALA A 270 3.49 10.34 9.89
CA ALA A 270 3.58 8.89 9.97
C ALA A 270 2.30 8.21 9.45
N ASP A 271 1.12 8.77 9.77
CA ASP A 271 -0.16 8.28 9.30
C ASP A 271 -0.30 8.46 7.78
N GLU A 272 0.11 9.62 7.25
CA GLU A 272 0.14 9.88 5.81
C GLU A 272 1.00 8.85 5.05
N MET A 273 2.18 8.54 5.57
CA MET A 273 3.06 7.52 4.99
C MET A 273 2.45 6.13 5.06
N THR A 274 1.79 5.78 6.15
CA THR A 274 1.10 4.51 6.33
C THR A 274 -0.07 4.36 5.36
N LEU A 275 -0.90 5.38 5.24
CA LEU A 275 -2.02 5.41 4.28
C LEU A 275 -1.53 5.28 2.84
N ALA A 276 -0.42 5.93 2.49
CA ALA A 276 0.16 5.84 1.16
C ALA A 276 0.55 4.41 0.78
N VAL A 277 1.20 3.67 1.68
CA VAL A 277 1.59 2.26 1.45
C VAL A 277 0.37 1.35 1.38
N ARG A 278 -0.58 1.51 2.31
CA ARG A 278 -1.80 0.70 2.33
C ARG A 278 -2.62 0.85 1.06
N ALA A 279 -2.72 2.06 0.50
CA ALA A 279 -3.45 2.31 -0.74
C ALA A 279 -2.88 1.53 -1.93
N VAL A 280 -1.55 1.46 -2.07
CA VAL A 280 -0.90 0.69 -3.15
C VAL A 280 -1.10 -0.80 -2.95
N SER A 281 -0.89 -1.30 -1.74
CA SER A 281 -1.09 -2.72 -1.42
C SER A 281 -2.52 -3.15 -1.71
N TYR A 282 -3.51 -2.35 -1.29
CA TYR A 282 -4.93 -2.63 -1.53
C TYR A 282 -5.28 -2.65 -3.02
N THR A 283 -4.79 -1.68 -3.80
CA THR A 283 -5.10 -1.58 -5.23
C THR A 283 -4.54 -2.77 -6.01
N HIS A 284 -3.31 -3.21 -5.70
CA HIS A 284 -2.67 -4.31 -6.42
C HIS A 284 -3.22 -5.68 -6.02
N LEU A 285 -3.56 -5.89 -4.75
CA LEU A 285 -4.17 -7.14 -4.28
C LEU A 285 -5.59 -7.31 -4.81
N ARG A 286 -6.39 -6.24 -4.84
CA ARG A 286 -7.78 -6.28 -5.31
C ARG A 286 -7.92 -6.47 -6.82
N ALA A 287 -6.97 -6.02 -7.62
CA ALA A 287 -6.97 -6.22 -9.07
C ALA A 287 -6.93 -7.71 -9.46
N HIS A 288 -6.39 -8.57 -8.59
CA HIS A 288 -6.34 -10.02 -8.80
C HIS A 288 -7.58 -10.78 -8.28
N GLU A 289 -8.42 -10.15 -7.45
CA GLU A 289 -9.69 -10.77 -7.00
C GLU A 289 -10.80 -10.67 -8.06
N THR A 290 -10.72 -9.73 -8.99
CA THR A 290 -11.79 -9.48 -9.99
C THR A 290 -11.68 -10.33 -11.25
N ASP A 291 -10.58 -11.02 -11.48
CA ASP A 291 -10.38 -11.91 -12.65
C ASP A 291 -10.82 -13.36 -12.38
N SER A 292 -11.47 -13.64 -11.25
CA SER A 292 -11.87 -15.00 -10.82
C SER A 292 -13.39 -15.17 -10.71
N TYR A 293 -14.18 -14.54 -11.61
CA TYR A 293 -15.62 -14.80 -11.75
C TYR A 293 -15.96 -15.15 -13.19
#